data_85bf764c376c3460ebbae87cec99b89d
#
_entry.id   85bf764c376c3460ebbae87cec99b89d
#
_cell.length_a   1.000
_cell.length_b   1.000
_cell.length_c   1.000
_cell.angle_alpha   90.00
_cell.angle_beta   90.00
_cell.angle_gamma   90.00
#
_symmetry.space_group_name_H-M   'P 1'
#
loop_
_entity.id
_entity.type
_entity.pdbx_description
1 polymer ?
#
loop_
_entity_poly.entity_id
_entity_poly.type
_entity_poly.pdbx_seq_one_letter_code
_entity_poly.pdbx_strand_id
1 'polypeptide(L)'
;MGLVSDIHGNRVALEAVLADMPPVDELCCAGDVVGYNPWPGECVDELRARDVPTVMGNHDAAVVGETPFRFNGMAKAGIDHADRRLSEAQLEWLAGLPTERRECDGRVKLVHGHPDDPDRYTRYTYPEEFSPRLLGDEDVLVLGHTHKQGARQFAAGIVVNPGSVGQPRDGDPRAGYAVLDLDAMTVDTHRVEYDIDAVQAAVEDAGLPKRIGTRLARGQ
;
A
#
# COMPACT_ATOMS: atom_id res chain seq x y z
N MET A 1 -1.47 -15.43 5.71
CA MET A 1 -2.03 -14.08 5.42
C MET A 1 -1.20 -13.41 4.35
N GLY A 2 -1.85 -12.85 3.30
CA GLY A 2 -1.21 -12.00 2.31
C GLY A 2 -1.15 -10.55 2.79
N LEU A 3 -0.07 -9.83 2.50
CA LEU A 3 0.13 -8.43 2.87
C LEU A 3 0.48 -7.61 1.64
N VAL A 4 -0.29 -6.55 1.39
CA VAL A 4 -0.06 -5.57 0.32
C VAL A 4 -0.09 -4.15 0.86
N SER A 5 0.50 -3.20 0.14
CA SER A 5 0.46 -1.77 0.46
C SER A 5 0.74 -0.92 -0.77
N ASP A 6 0.40 0.36 -0.71
CA ASP A 6 0.81 1.36 -1.70
C ASP A 6 0.46 0.92 -3.14
N ILE A 7 -0.82 0.57 -3.35
CA ILE A 7 -1.37 0.09 -4.64
C ILE A 7 -1.43 1.24 -5.64
N HIS A 8 -1.76 2.44 -5.15
CA HIS A 8 -1.72 3.67 -5.92
C HIS A 8 -2.43 3.61 -7.27
N GLY A 9 -3.62 2.98 -7.32
CA GLY A 9 -4.40 2.90 -8.54
C GLY A 9 -3.71 2.16 -9.69
N ASN A 10 -2.72 1.31 -9.42
CA ASN A 10 -2.04 0.47 -10.41
C ASN A 10 -2.72 -0.91 -10.49
N ARG A 11 -3.83 -0.96 -11.22
CA ARG A 11 -4.59 -2.19 -11.42
C ARG A 11 -3.74 -3.31 -12.02
N VAL A 12 -2.90 -3.00 -13.02
CA VAL A 12 -2.07 -4.01 -13.71
C VAL A 12 -1.11 -4.70 -12.74
N ALA A 13 -0.48 -3.93 -11.84
CA ALA A 13 0.39 -4.48 -10.81
C ALA A 13 -0.40 -5.25 -9.74
N LEU A 14 -1.58 -4.75 -9.34
CA LEU A 14 -2.45 -5.43 -8.36
C LEU A 14 -2.91 -6.78 -8.91
N GLU A 15 -3.39 -6.85 -10.15
CA GLU A 15 -3.79 -8.09 -10.81
C GLU A 15 -2.63 -9.10 -10.87
N ALA A 16 -1.41 -8.64 -11.20
CA ALA A 16 -0.22 -9.49 -11.22
C ALA A 16 0.11 -10.04 -9.83
N VAL A 17 0.06 -9.21 -8.77
CA VAL A 17 0.30 -9.63 -7.39
C VAL A 17 -0.75 -10.65 -6.93
N LEU A 18 -2.04 -10.40 -7.21
CA LEU A 18 -3.11 -11.31 -6.83
C LEU A 18 -3.04 -12.66 -7.56
N ALA A 19 -2.51 -12.67 -8.79
CA ALA A 19 -2.33 -13.90 -9.56
C ALA A 19 -1.10 -14.72 -9.13
N ASP A 20 -0.04 -14.05 -8.64
CA ASP A 20 1.20 -14.70 -8.18
C ASP A 20 1.10 -15.19 -6.73
N MET A 21 0.30 -14.50 -5.91
CA MET A 21 0.17 -14.80 -4.49
C MET A 21 -0.35 -16.23 -4.28
N PRO A 22 0.34 -17.05 -3.46
CA PRO A 22 -0.16 -18.37 -3.11
C PRO A 22 -1.52 -18.26 -2.39
N PRO A 23 -2.29 -19.34 -2.31
CA PRO A 23 -3.51 -19.35 -1.51
C PRO A 23 -3.22 -18.92 -0.06
N VAL A 24 -3.93 -17.89 0.39
CA VAL A 24 -3.87 -17.36 1.76
C VAL A 24 -5.26 -17.32 2.36
N ASP A 25 -5.37 -17.46 3.67
CA ASP A 25 -6.64 -17.43 4.37
C ASP A 25 -7.24 -16.01 4.39
N GLU A 26 -6.38 -14.99 4.39
CA GLU A 26 -6.76 -13.59 4.45
C GLU A 26 -5.74 -12.72 3.70
N LEU A 27 -6.23 -11.64 3.09
CA LEU A 27 -5.41 -10.58 2.49
C LEU A 27 -5.62 -9.30 3.27
N CYS A 28 -4.54 -8.57 3.61
CA CYS A 28 -4.62 -7.27 4.27
C CYS A 28 -3.87 -6.20 3.47
N CYS A 29 -4.36 -4.95 3.53
CA CYS A 29 -3.76 -3.80 2.85
C CYS A 29 -3.36 -2.71 3.84
N ALA A 30 -2.08 -2.32 3.83
CA ALA A 30 -1.54 -1.27 4.67
C ALA A 30 -1.70 0.16 4.08
N GLY A 31 -2.74 0.39 3.25
CA GLY A 31 -3.16 1.72 2.78
C GLY A 31 -2.56 2.17 1.46
N ASP A 32 -2.89 3.40 1.08
CA ASP A 32 -2.57 4.03 -0.20
C ASP A 32 -3.07 3.20 -1.40
N VAL A 33 -4.38 2.93 -1.36
CA VAL A 33 -5.08 2.22 -2.45
C VAL A 33 -5.12 3.07 -3.71
N VAL A 34 -5.31 4.38 -3.55
CA VAL A 34 -5.48 5.34 -4.65
C VAL A 34 -4.28 6.29 -4.81
N GLY A 35 -4.35 7.16 -5.82
CA GLY A 35 -3.31 8.13 -6.16
C GLY A 35 -2.35 7.61 -7.22
N TYR A 36 -1.56 8.51 -7.80
CA TYR A 36 -0.60 8.31 -8.89
C TYR A 36 -1.17 7.72 -10.18
N ASN A 37 -1.50 6.41 -10.21
CA ASN A 37 -1.84 5.69 -11.45
C ASN A 37 -3.33 5.80 -11.82
N PRO A 38 -3.72 5.40 -13.06
CA PRO A 38 -4.99 5.85 -13.66
C PRO A 38 -6.24 5.05 -13.27
N TRP A 39 -6.14 3.97 -12.47
CA TRP A 39 -7.28 3.08 -12.15
C TRP A 39 -7.66 3.06 -10.66
N PRO A 40 -7.93 4.22 -10.02
CA PRO A 40 -8.25 4.24 -8.59
C PRO A 40 -9.53 3.46 -8.25
N GLY A 41 -10.57 3.60 -9.09
CA GLY A 41 -11.86 2.94 -8.86
C GLY A 41 -11.77 1.43 -8.93
N GLU A 42 -11.07 0.90 -9.93
CA GLU A 42 -10.88 -0.53 -10.12
C GLU A 42 -10.10 -1.16 -8.97
N CYS A 43 -9.09 -0.46 -8.43
CA CYS A 43 -8.36 -0.94 -7.26
C CYS A 43 -9.21 -0.92 -5.98
N VAL A 44 -10.02 0.11 -5.78
CA VAL A 44 -10.99 0.17 -4.65
C VAL A 44 -12.00 -0.97 -4.76
N ASP A 45 -12.59 -1.18 -5.94
CA ASP A 45 -13.60 -2.21 -6.14
C ASP A 45 -13.03 -3.63 -5.95
N GLU A 46 -11.79 -3.88 -6.33
CA GLU A 46 -11.11 -5.17 -6.12
C GLU A 46 -10.94 -5.47 -4.63
N LEU A 47 -10.50 -4.50 -3.82
CA LEU A 47 -10.36 -4.69 -2.38
C LEU A 47 -11.72 -4.84 -1.69
N ARG A 48 -12.72 -4.07 -2.10
CA ARG A 48 -14.09 -4.18 -1.58
C ARG A 48 -14.74 -5.52 -1.91
N ALA A 49 -14.59 -5.99 -3.14
CA ALA A 49 -15.16 -7.26 -3.58
C ALA A 49 -14.60 -8.48 -2.82
N ARG A 50 -13.40 -8.33 -2.26
CA ARG A 50 -12.71 -9.35 -1.45
C ARG A 50 -12.82 -9.11 0.06
N ASP A 51 -13.54 -8.07 0.49
CA ASP A 51 -13.62 -7.64 1.90
C ASP A 51 -12.24 -7.48 2.56
N VAL A 52 -11.25 -6.94 1.82
CA VAL A 52 -9.86 -6.83 2.31
C VAL A 52 -9.77 -5.85 3.47
N PRO A 53 -9.35 -6.29 4.70
CA PRO A 53 -9.00 -5.40 5.79
C PRO A 53 -7.94 -4.38 5.35
N THR A 54 -8.33 -3.10 5.32
CA THR A 54 -7.51 -2.01 4.78
C THR A 54 -7.42 -0.88 5.80
N VAL A 55 -6.25 -0.26 5.95
CA VAL A 55 -6.08 0.99 6.68
C VAL A 55 -5.98 2.16 5.71
N MET A 56 -6.31 3.36 6.18
CA MET A 56 -6.21 4.60 5.40
C MET A 56 -4.74 4.99 5.22
N GLY A 57 -4.32 5.19 3.97
CA GLY A 57 -3.05 5.82 3.65
C GLY A 57 -3.17 7.34 3.46
N ASN A 58 -2.04 8.03 3.28
CA ASN A 58 -2.06 9.48 3.13
C ASN A 58 -2.66 9.95 1.80
N HIS A 59 -2.57 9.15 0.73
CA HIS A 59 -3.25 9.45 -0.53
C HIS A 59 -4.75 9.21 -0.43
N ASP A 60 -5.17 8.15 0.25
CA ASP A 60 -6.58 7.85 0.50
C ASP A 60 -7.22 9.01 1.29
N ALA A 61 -6.58 9.43 2.40
CA ALA A 61 -7.00 10.57 3.22
C ALA A 61 -7.05 11.90 2.42
N ALA A 62 -6.11 12.10 1.50
CA ALA A 62 -6.07 13.31 0.69
C ALA A 62 -7.23 13.39 -0.30
N VAL A 63 -7.65 12.26 -0.89
CA VAL A 63 -8.77 12.20 -1.83
C VAL A 63 -10.09 12.52 -1.12
N VAL A 64 -10.26 12.10 0.12
CA VAL A 64 -11.47 12.39 0.92
C VAL A 64 -11.38 13.71 1.70
N GLY A 65 -10.28 14.48 1.52
CA GLY A 65 -10.12 15.81 2.11
C GLY A 65 -9.71 15.85 3.58
N GLU A 66 -9.19 14.74 4.13
CA GLU A 66 -8.91 14.57 5.56
C GLU A 66 -7.45 14.80 5.98
N THR A 67 -6.57 15.22 5.06
CA THR A 67 -5.15 15.36 5.40
C THR A 67 -4.59 16.77 5.19
N PRO A 68 -3.76 17.28 6.13
CA PRO A 68 -2.96 18.49 5.91
C PRO A 68 -1.66 18.21 5.13
N PHE A 69 -1.43 16.99 4.66
CA PHE A 69 -0.18 16.58 4.04
C PHE A 69 0.09 17.38 2.74
N ARG A 70 1.35 17.84 2.56
CA ARG A 70 1.75 18.58 1.38
C ARG A 70 2.32 17.66 0.32
N PHE A 71 1.60 17.47 -0.77
CA PHE A 71 2.01 16.63 -1.87
C PHE A 71 2.83 17.37 -2.91
N ASN A 72 3.79 16.68 -3.53
CA ASN A 72 4.45 17.16 -4.74
C ASN A 72 3.49 17.14 -5.95
N GLY A 73 3.89 17.77 -7.05
CA GLY A 73 3.01 17.93 -8.21
C GLY A 73 2.52 16.62 -8.85
N MET A 74 3.32 15.54 -8.79
CA MET A 74 2.90 14.24 -9.33
C MET A 74 1.86 13.57 -8.41
N ALA A 75 2.10 13.59 -7.11
CA ALA A 75 1.18 13.05 -6.13
C ALA A 75 -0.15 13.80 -6.17
N LYS A 76 -0.10 15.15 -6.21
CA LYS A 76 -1.31 15.97 -6.36
C LYS A 76 -2.08 15.64 -7.64
N ALA A 77 -1.42 15.50 -8.78
CA ALA A 77 -2.09 15.15 -10.03
C ALA A 77 -2.80 13.79 -9.94
N GLY A 78 -2.19 12.79 -9.29
CA GLY A 78 -2.81 11.48 -9.05
C GLY A 78 -4.00 11.55 -8.09
N ILE A 79 -3.92 12.37 -7.04
CA ILE A 79 -5.03 12.63 -6.11
C ILE A 79 -6.19 13.33 -6.83
N ASP A 80 -5.92 14.41 -7.56
CA ASP A 80 -6.92 15.15 -8.33
C ASP A 80 -7.56 14.24 -9.43
N HIS A 81 -6.82 13.29 -9.97
CA HIS A 81 -7.35 12.29 -10.91
C HIS A 81 -8.28 11.29 -10.19
N ALA A 82 -7.87 10.77 -9.05
CA ALA A 82 -8.66 9.84 -8.26
C ALA A 82 -9.98 10.48 -7.82
N ASP A 83 -9.96 11.69 -7.28
CA ASP A 83 -11.14 12.45 -6.87
C ASP A 83 -12.17 12.58 -8.00
N ARG A 84 -11.72 12.81 -9.25
CA ARG A 84 -12.62 12.92 -10.41
C ARG A 84 -13.14 11.58 -10.94
N ARG A 85 -12.50 10.47 -10.63
CA ARG A 85 -12.80 9.14 -11.18
C ARG A 85 -13.57 8.24 -10.24
N LEU A 86 -13.44 8.48 -8.95
CA LEU A 86 -14.12 7.69 -7.92
C LEU A 86 -15.61 8.06 -7.85
N SER A 87 -16.43 7.05 -7.69
CA SER A 87 -17.85 7.21 -7.37
C SER A 87 -18.04 7.62 -5.91
N GLU A 88 -19.21 8.16 -5.58
CA GLU A 88 -19.58 8.50 -4.20
C GLU A 88 -19.42 7.29 -3.24
N ALA A 89 -19.86 6.10 -3.65
CA ALA A 89 -19.72 4.90 -2.85
C ALA A 89 -18.25 4.44 -2.63
N GLN A 90 -17.35 4.74 -3.57
CA GLN A 90 -15.92 4.48 -3.42
C GLN A 90 -15.27 5.52 -2.50
N LEU A 91 -15.65 6.79 -2.61
CA LEU A 91 -15.22 7.85 -1.69
C LEU A 91 -15.69 7.60 -0.27
N GLU A 92 -16.97 7.19 -0.09
CA GLU A 92 -17.49 6.81 1.23
C GLU A 92 -16.72 5.63 1.83
N TRP A 93 -16.36 4.63 1.03
CA TRP A 93 -15.55 3.50 1.50
C TRP A 93 -14.16 3.96 1.94
N LEU A 94 -13.48 4.80 1.17
CA LEU A 94 -12.18 5.36 1.55
C LEU A 94 -12.28 6.19 2.83
N ALA A 95 -13.30 7.05 2.95
CA ALA A 95 -13.54 7.86 4.15
C ALA A 95 -13.84 7.01 5.41
N GLY A 96 -14.35 5.81 5.22
CA GLY A 96 -14.62 4.85 6.31
C GLY A 96 -13.40 4.02 6.73
N LEU A 97 -12.26 4.13 6.06
CA LEU A 97 -11.06 3.38 6.42
C LEU A 97 -10.47 3.88 7.76
N PRO A 98 -10.13 2.99 8.68
CA PRO A 98 -9.44 3.36 9.92
C PRO A 98 -7.96 3.65 9.64
N THR A 99 -7.31 4.45 10.48
CA THR A 99 -5.86 4.72 10.41
C THR A 99 -5.02 3.61 11.03
N GLU A 100 -5.63 2.77 11.85
CA GLU A 100 -5.05 1.57 12.48
C GLU A 100 -6.07 0.41 12.44
N ARG A 101 -5.59 -0.80 12.17
CA ARG A 101 -6.38 -2.04 12.33
C ARG A 101 -5.62 -3.09 13.10
N ARG A 102 -6.38 -3.98 13.74
CA ARG A 102 -5.85 -5.17 14.39
C ARG A 102 -6.63 -6.38 13.91
N GLU A 103 -5.92 -7.35 13.39
CA GLU A 103 -6.46 -8.60 12.85
C GLU A 103 -5.92 -9.80 13.66
N CYS A 104 -6.50 -10.97 13.46
CA CYS A 104 -6.11 -12.22 14.14
C CYS A 104 -6.07 -12.06 15.67
N ASP A 105 -7.19 -11.68 16.28
CA ASP A 105 -7.31 -11.45 17.74
C ASP A 105 -6.31 -10.42 18.29
N GLY A 106 -5.95 -9.44 17.48
CA GLY A 106 -5.04 -8.34 17.83
C GLY A 106 -3.56 -8.65 17.65
N ARG A 107 -3.21 -9.85 17.20
CA ARG A 107 -1.82 -10.29 16.97
C ARG A 107 -1.14 -9.56 15.80
N VAL A 108 -1.90 -9.11 14.80
CA VAL A 108 -1.39 -8.36 13.64
C VAL A 108 -1.94 -6.94 13.68
N LYS A 109 -1.05 -5.97 13.77
CA LYS A 109 -1.38 -4.54 13.71
C LYS A 109 -0.97 -3.98 12.35
N LEU A 110 -1.89 -3.26 11.69
CA LEU A 110 -1.65 -2.54 10.46
C LEU A 110 -1.71 -1.04 10.71
N VAL A 111 -0.73 -0.30 10.24
CA VAL A 111 -0.74 1.17 10.12
C VAL A 111 -0.01 1.57 8.83
N HIS A 112 -0.42 2.68 8.20
CA HIS A 112 0.24 3.07 6.97
C HIS A 112 1.64 3.65 7.20
N GLY A 113 1.80 4.60 8.12
CA GLY A 113 3.06 5.32 8.35
C GLY A 113 3.82 4.83 9.57
N HIS A 114 3.48 5.36 10.75
CA HIS A 114 4.18 5.09 12.01
C HIS A 114 3.20 4.71 13.13
N PRO A 115 3.50 3.67 13.94
CA PRO A 115 2.55 3.15 14.93
C PRO A 115 2.18 4.15 16.06
N ASP A 116 3.05 5.13 16.37
CA ASP A 116 2.77 6.16 17.38
C ASP A 116 2.00 7.38 16.84
N ASP A 117 1.84 7.47 15.50
CA ASP A 117 1.29 8.67 14.84
C ASP A 117 0.59 8.26 13.52
N PRO A 118 -0.38 7.32 13.59
CA PRO A 118 -0.91 6.64 12.41
C PRO A 118 -1.73 7.56 11.48
N ASP A 119 -2.25 8.69 11.99
CA ASP A 119 -3.11 9.63 11.27
C ASP A 119 -2.37 10.84 10.66
N ARG A 120 -1.08 11.04 10.98
CA ARG A 120 -0.34 12.23 10.51
C ARG A 120 0.49 12.03 9.26
N TYR A 121 0.93 10.81 8.98
CA TYR A 121 1.72 10.44 7.79
C TYR A 121 3.02 11.23 7.59
N THR A 122 3.53 11.89 8.64
CA THR A 122 4.73 12.73 8.55
C THR A 122 6.01 11.97 8.91
N ARG A 123 5.86 10.79 9.52
CA ARG A 123 6.97 9.92 9.91
C ARG A 123 7.11 8.77 8.93
N TYR A 124 8.29 8.67 8.34
CA TYR A 124 8.67 7.58 7.46
C TYR A 124 9.44 6.55 8.28
N THR A 125 9.03 5.28 8.21
CA THR A 125 9.69 4.17 8.91
C THR A 125 10.31 3.25 7.87
N TYR A 126 11.58 3.46 7.58
CA TYR A 126 12.30 2.66 6.59
C TYR A 126 12.72 1.29 7.15
N PRO A 127 12.88 0.25 6.30
CA PRO A 127 13.29 -1.08 6.76
C PRO A 127 14.61 -1.10 7.54
N GLU A 128 15.53 -0.19 7.24
CA GLU A 128 16.80 -0.03 7.94
C GLU A 128 16.63 0.43 9.40
N GLU A 129 15.51 1.11 9.70
CA GLU A 129 15.16 1.66 11.00
C GLU A 129 14.29 0.72 11.85
N PHE A 130 13.89 -0.43 11.31
CA PHE A 130 13.07 -1.39 12.04
C PHE A 130 13.76 -1.86 13.31
N SER A 131 13.03 -1.74 14.41
CA SER A 131 13.51 -2.10 15.75
C SER A 131 12.35 -2.64 16.61
N PRO A 132 12.62 -3.39 17.69
CA PRO A 132 11.57 -3.89 18.55
C PRO A 132 10.79 -2.78 19.30
N ARG A 133 11.26 -1.53 19.26
CA ARG A 133 10.56 -0.39 19.86
C ARG A 133 9.33 0.06 19.08
N LEU A 134 9.19 -0.39 17.82
CA LEU A 134 8.02 -0.12 16.99
C LEU A 134 6.84 -1.04 17.37
N LEU A 135 7.13 -2.20 17.99
CA LEU A 135 6.13 -3.14 18.44
C LEU A 135 5.52 -2.69 19.77
N GLY A 136 4.20 -2.80 19.87
CA GLY A 136 3.45 -2.68 21.10
C GLY A 136 3.19 -4.04 21.74
N ASP A 137 1.93 -4.43 21.78
CA ASP A 137 1.43 -5.73 22.27
C ASP A 137 1.08 -6.73 21.15
N GLU A 138 1.21 -6.32 19.88
CA GLU A 138 1.04 -7.18 18.71
C GLU A 138 2.28 -8.08 18.49
N ASP A 139 2.05 -9.22 17.83
CA ASP A 139 3.13 -10.12 17.36
C ASP A 139 3.75 -9.62 16.05
N VAL A 140 2.96 -8.95 15.20
CA VAL A 140 3.38 -8.47 13.88
C VAL A 140 2.86 -7.06 13.63
N LEU A 141 3.78 -6.14 13.29
CA LEU A 141 3.47 -4.79 12.83
C LEU A 141 3.67 -4.72 11.31
N VAL A 142 2.60 -4.35 10.59
CA VAL A 142 2.61 -4.14 9.13
C VAL A 142 2.59 -2.65 8.82
N LEU A 143 3.54 -2.20 8.00
CA LEU A 143 3.73 -0.81 7.58
C LEU A 143 3.64 -0.66 6.06
N GLY A 144 3.38 0.56 5.57
CA GLY A 144 3.43 0.96 4.16
C GLY A 144 4.26 2.23 3.95
N HIS A 145 3.73 3.18 3.14
CA HIS A 145 4.15 4.58 3.00
C HIS A 145 5.52 4.82 2.37
N THR A 146 6.53 4.04 2.73
CA THR A 146 7.90 4.23 2.21
C THR A 146 8.10 3.62 0.83
N HIS A 147 7.23 2.70 0.42
CA HIS A 147 7.31 1.89 -0.80
C HIS A 147 8.60 1.04 -0.87
N LYS A 148 9.25 0.82 0.27
CA LYS A 148 10.46 -0.01 0.36
C LYS A 148 10.15 -1.30 1.09
N GLN A 149 10.35 -2.41 0.38
CA GLN A 149 10.11 -3.73 0.93
C GLN A 149 11.15 -4.11 1.96
N GLY A 150 10.72 -4.68 3.09
CA GLY A 150 11.60 -5.27 4.07
C GLY A 150 10.86 -5.86 5.26
N ALA A 151 11.51 -6.80 5.92
CA ALA A 151 11.01 -7.43 7.12
C ALA A 151 12.16 -7.66 8.11
N ARG A 152 11.86 -7.54 9.40
CA ARG A 152 12.79 -7.87 10.48
C ARG A 152 12.09 -8.60 11.60
N GLN A 153 12.65 -9.72 11.99
CA GLN A 153 12.21 -10.51 13.12
C GLN A 153 13.04 -10.17 14.36
N PHE A 154 12.36 -10.00 15.47
CA PHE A 154 12.91 -9.72 16.78
C PHE A 154 12.37 -10.75 17.80
N ALA A 155 12.94 -10.83 18.98
CA ALA A 155 12.39 -11.67 20.06
C ALA A 155 10.97 -11.20 20.49
N ALA A 156 10.61 -9.94 20.24
CA ALA A 156 9.31 -9.37 20.57
C ALA A 156 8.27 -9.53 19.46
N GLY A 157 8.64 -9.91 18.23
CA GLY A 157 7.73 -10.03 17.11
C GLY A 157 8.38 -9.66 15.77
N ILE A 158 7.56 -9.37 14.76
CA ILE A 158 7.98 -9.04 13.40
C ILE A 158 7.54 -7.62 13.04
N VAL A 159 8.43 -6.85 12.40
CA VAL A 159 8.06 -5.60 11.70
C VAL A 159 8.25 -5.84 10.21
N VAL A 160 7.22 -5.59 9.40
CA VAL A 160 7.23 -5.82 7.96
C VAL A 160 6.64 -4.64 7.20
N ASN A 161 7.28 -4.26 6.10
CA ASN A 161 6.70 -3.47 5.03
C ASN A 161 6.67 -4.35 3.78
N PRO A 162 5.49 -4.70 3.23
CA PRO A 162 5.39 -5.57 2.06
C PRO A 162 5.95 -4.92 0.78
N GLY A 163 6.37 -3.67 0.86
CA GLY A 163 6.74 -2.86 -0.29
C GLY A 163 5.51 -2.26 -0.96
N SER A 164 5.69 -1.68 -2.13
CA SER A 164 4.59 -1.12 -2.90
C SER A 164 4.19 -2.06 -4.03
N VAL A 165 2.88 -2.28 -4.17
CA VAL A 165 2.30 -2.93 -5.35
C VAL A 165 2.44 -2.01 -6.56
N GLY A 166 2.01 -0.75 -6.42
CA GLY A 166 1.82 0.16 -7.56
C GLY A 166 2.97 1.06 -7.93
N GLN A 167 3.90 1.32 -7.00
CA GLN A 167 5.02 2.23 -7.23
C GLN A 167 6.23 1.94 -6.31
N PRO A 168 6.95 0.83 -6.51
CA PRO A 168 8.17 0.52 -5.74
C PRO A 168 9.21 1.65 -5.80
N ARG A 169 9.95 1.88 -4.69
CA ARG A 169 10.96 2.96 -4.55
C ARG A 169 12.27 2.47 -3.94
N ASP A 170 12.60 1.23 -4.13
CA ASP A 170 13.83 0.59 -3.63
C ASP A 170 14.77 0.12 -4.74
N GLY A 171 14.54 0.61 -5.97
CA GLY A 171 15.38 0.32 -7.13
C GLY A 171 14.96 -0.97 -7.89
N ASP A 172 13.98 -1.71 -7.38
CA ASP A 172 13.39 -2.86 -8.07
C ASP A 172 12.03 -2.44 -8.68
N PRO A 173 11.84 -2.52 -10.01
CA PRO A 173 10.60 -2.13 -10.66
C PRO A 173 9.43 -3.10 -10.43
N ARG A 174 9.69 -4.31 -9.92
CA ARG A 174 8.69 -5.33 -9.68
C ARG A 174 7.78 -4.98 -8.51
N ALA A 175 6.49 -5.27 -8.64
CA ALA A 175 5.51 -5.08 -7.57
C ALA A 175 5.87 -5.90 -6.33
N GLY A 176 5.72 -5.32 -5.15
CA GLY A 176 6.03 -5.97 -3.88
C GLY A 176 4.78 -6.46 -3.15
N TYR A 177 4.87 -7.64 -2.52
CA TYR A 177 3.93 -8.13 -1.52
C TYR A 177 4.66 -9.02 -0.51
N ALA A 178 3.98 -9.42 0.57
CA ALA A 178 4.53 -10.39 1.52
C ALA A 178 3.49 -11.45 1.90
N VAL A 179 3.97 -12.61 2.34
CA VAL A 179 3.16 -13.68 2.92
C VAL A 179 3.61 -13.92 4.34
N LEU A 180 2.69 -13.77 5.27
CA LEU A 180 2.89 -13.99 6.70
C LEU A 180 2.32 -15.34 7.10
N ASP A 181 3.13 -16.20 7.70
CA ASP A 181 2.69 -17.36 8.48
C ASP A 181 2.73 -16.97 9.95
N LEU A 182 1.54 -16.73 10.53
CA LEU A 182 1.40 -16.25 11.90
C LEU A 182 1.65 -17.36 12.93
N ASP A 183 1.42 -18.62 12.59
CA ASP A 183 1.67 -19.76 13.47
C ASP A 183 3.17 -20.08 13.53
N ALA A 184 3.83 -20.07 12.38
CA ALA A 184 5.29 -20.24 12.29
C ALA A 184 6.06 -18.98 12.69
N MET A 185 5.40 -17.83 12.79
CA MET A 185 6.02 -16.52 12.98
C MET A 185 7.11 -16.24 11.94
N THR A 186 6.78 -16.44 10.66
CA THR A 186 7.67 -16.16 9.54
C THR A 186 6.99 -15.26 8.51
N VAL A 187 7.79 -14.48 7.80
CA VAL A 187 7.32 -13.62 6.72
C VAL A 187 8.25 -13.74 5.52
N ASP A 188 7.67 -14.03 4.36
CA ASP A 188 8.37 -14.10 3.08
C ASP A 188 7.96 -12.90 2.21
N THR A 189 8.95 -12.19 1.68
CA THR A 189 8.73 -11.05 0.77
C THR A 189 8.89 -11.49 -0.68
N HIS A 190 7.97 -11.03 -1.54
CA HIS A 190 7.88 -11.43 -2.95
C HIS A 190 7.95 -10.22 -3.88
N ARG A 191 8.38 -10.49 -5.13
CA ARG A 191 8.44 -9.49 -6.21
C ARG A 191 7.89 -10.07 -7.50
N VAL A 192 6.95 -9.36 -8.11
CA VAL A 192 6.23 -9.80 -9.29
C VAL A 192 6.43 -8.82 -10.44
N GLU A 193 6.78 -9.35 -11.61
CA GLU A 193 6.79 -8.58 -12.85
C GLU A 193 5.35 -8.26 -13.29
N TYR A 194 5.15 -7.07 -13.85
CA TYR A 194 3.89 -6.66 -14.45
C TYR A 194 4.17 -5.81 -15.69
N ASP A 195 3.16 -5.59 -16.52
CA ASP A 195 3.29 -4.82 -17.76
C ASP A 195 3.42 -3.31 -17.48
N ILE A 196 4.65 -2.87 -17.21
CA ILE A 196 4.97 -1.46 -16.94
C ILE A 196 4.70 -0.59 -18.17
N ASP A 197 4.90 -1.10 -19.38
CA ASP A 197 4.67 -0.34 -20.61
C ASP A 197 3.18 -0.04 -20.79
N ALA A 198 2.30 -0.99 -20.47
CA ALA A 198 0.86 -0.78 -20.45
C ALA A 198 0.45 0.30 -19.42
N VAL A 199 1.07 0.29 -18.23
CA VAL A 199 0.82 1.33 -17.22
C VAL A 199 1.30 2.70 -17.68
N GLN A 200 2.47 2.78 -18.33
CA GLN A 200 3.00 4.04 -18.86
C GLN A 200 2.09 4.62 -19.94
N ALA A 201 1.62 3.79 -20.88
CA ALA A 201 0.67 4.20 -21.90
C ALA A 201 -0.64 4.74 -21.28
N ALA A 202 -1.19 4.04 -20.30
CA ALA A 202 -2.41 4.45 -19.63
C ALA A 202 -2.24 5.75 -18.79
N VAL A 203 -1.08 5.99 -18.19
CA VAL A 203 -0.75 7.27 -17.52
C VAL A 203 -0.77 8.43 -18.53
N GLU A 204 -0.21 8.23 -19.73
CA GLU A 204 -0.23 9.24 -20.82
C GLU A 204 -1.66 9.46 -21.33
N ASP A 205 -2.42 8.40 -21.59
CA ASP A 205 -3.81 8.46 -22.06
C ASP A 205 -4.74 9.15 -21.06
N ALA A 206 -4.48 8.97 -19.75
CA ALA A 206 -5.22 9.65 -18.69
C ALA A 206 -4.84 11.13 -18.52
N GLY A 207 -3.85 11.63 -19.26
CA GLY A 207 -3.34 13.01 -19.13
C GLY A 207 -2.59 13.27 -17.82
N LEU A 208 -2.14 12.22 -17.16
CA LEU A 208 -1.32 12.31 -15.96
C LEU A 208 0.13 12.68 -16.31
N PRO A 209 0.90 13.29 -15.36
CA PRO A 209 2.31 13.59 -15.59
C PRO A 209 3.10 12.35 -16.03
N LYS A 210 3.70 12.36 -17.21
CA LYS A 210 4.46 11.24 -17.78
C LYS A 210 5.47 10.62 -16.81
N ARG A 211 6.04 11.42 -15.90
CA ARG A 211 7.00 10.96 -14.90
C ARG A 211 6.40 9.94 -13.92
N ILE A 212 5.08 9.91 -13.72
CA ILE A 212 4.40 8.89 -12.91
C ILE A 212 4.67 7.50 -13.51
N GLY A 213 4.49 7.33 -14.81
CA GLY A 213 4.76 6.06 -15.49
C GLY A 213 6.25 5.77 -15.65
N THR A 214 7.06 6.73 -16.12
CA THR A 214 8.48 6.47 -16.46
C THR A 214 9.35 6.11 -15.25
N ARG A 215 8.99 6.52 -14.04
CA ARG A 215 9.73 6.13 -12.82
C ARG A 215 9.50 4.68 -12.40
N LEU A 216 8.39 4.08 -12.80
CA LEU A 216 8.06 2.68 -12.48
C LEU A 216 9.14 1.72 -13.00
N ALA A 217 9.62 1.93 -14.23
CA ALA A 217 10.68 1.11 -14.83
C ALA A 217 12.03 1.15 -14.09
N ARG A 218 12.16 2.00 -13.08
CA ARG A 218 13.37 2.17 -12.27
C ARG A 218 13.17 1.85 -10.80
N GLY A 219 11.97 1.49 -10.40
CA GLY A 219 11.64 1.32 -8.98
C GLY A 219 11.85 2.60 -8.16
N GLN A 220 11.36 3.77 -8.66
CA GLN A 220 11.59 5.11 -8.08
C GLN A 220 10.31 5.85 -7.72
#